data_3eef25575cea7571da30c56823257e42
#
_entry.id   3eef25575cea7571da30c56823257e42
#
_cell.length_a   1.000
_cell.length_b   1.000
_cell.length_c   1.000
_cell.angle_alpha   90.00
_cell.angle_beta   90.00
_cell.angle_gamma   90.00
#
_symmetry.space_group_name_H-M   'P 1'
#
loop_
_entity.id
_entity.type
_entity.pdbx_description
1 polymer ?
#
loop_
_entity_poly.entity_id
_entity_poly.type
_entity_poly.pdbx_seq_one_letter_code
_entity_poly.pdbx_strand_id
1 'polypeptide(L)'
;TMGATQALDIVSRALLQPGDPVMVEEPGWAVEYARLAAMGMRVLPVPRGPEGPDMAVMQRYCETMAPKLYVSVSVLHNPTGYTLSAASAHEVLQMAQRYGFYVVEDDTYCHIAPDHAPRVTVLDRLQRSIYVSGFAKVLVPNWRLGYLAAPPELVERLLDTKLLSTLSTPTPMEQALALCMEQGQLRRHAERLRQHLAQARTRSVALAQAAGCRFVAEP
;
A
#
# COMPACT_ATOMS: atom_id res chain seq x y z
N THR A 1 0.10 -10.75 -10.08
CA THR A 1 1.42 -10.82 -9.41
C THR A 1 1.41 -11.88 -8.30
N MET A 2 2.59 -12.29 -7.88
CA MET A 2 2.75 -13.22 -6.74
C MET A 2 2.66 -12.49 -5.38
N GLY A 3 1.51 -11.88 -5.13
CA GLY A 3 1.20 -11.04 -3.98
C GLY A 3 1.69 -9.60 -4.13
N ALA A 4 1.26 -8.74 -3.19
CA ALA A 4 1.59 -7.30 -3.16
C ALA A 4 3.11 -7.03 -3.14
N THR A 5 3.90 -7.84 -2.43
CA THR A 5 5.36 -7.68 -2.37
C THR A 5 6.02 -7.74 -3.75
N GLN A 6 5.59 -8.68 -4.62
CA GLN A 6 6.09 -8.72 -5.99
C GLN A 6 5.58 -7.53 -6.81
N ALA A 7 4.35 -7.09 -6.60
CA ALA A 7 3.83 -5.90 -7.28
C ALA A 7 4.70 -4.67 -6.96
N LEU A 8 5.07 -4.46 -5.68
CA LEU A 8 6.00 -3.41 -5.27
C LEU A 8 7.39 -3.57 -5.91
N ASP A 9 7.90 -4.80 -6.01
CA ASP A 9 9.18 -5.08 -6.66
C ASP A 9 9.16 -4.75 -8.16
N ILE A 10 8.09 -5.15 -8.86
CA ILE A 10 7.88 -4.83 -10.27
C ILE A 10 7.84 -3.32 -10.50
N VAL A 11 7.07 -2.58 -9.69
CA VAL A 11 6.99 -1.12 -9.79
C VAL A 11 8.36 -0.48 -9.60
N SER A 12 9.09 -0.91 -8.57
CA SER A 12 10.41 -0.36 -8.29
C SER A 12 11.41 -0.65 -9.41
N ARG A 13 11.48 -1.88 -9.91
CA ARG A 13 12.37 -2.25 -11.02
C ARG A 13 12.00 -1.58 -12.33
N ALA A 14 10.72 -1.38 -12.57
CA ALA A 14 10.25 -0.70 -13.77
C ALA A 14 10.56 0.80 -13.76
N LEU A 15 10.47 1.47 -12.61
CA LEU A 15 10.46 2.93 -12.56
C LEU A 15 11.73 3.56 -11.98
N LEU A 16 12.57 2.78 -11.28
CA LEU A 16 13.72 3.29 -10.54
C LEU A 16 15.06 2.79 -11.10
N GLN A 17 16.09 3.57 -10.85
CA GLN A 17 17.50 3.24 -11.05
C GLN A 17 18.22 3.29 -9.70
N PRO A 18 19.31 2.53 -9.48
CA PRO A 18 20.15 2.67 -8.29
C PRO A 18 20.56 4.13 -8.06
N GLY A 19 20.38 4.60 -6.82
CA GLY A 19 20.59 5.99 -6.42
C GLY A 19 19.34 6.87 -6.45
N ASP A 20 18.25 6.43 -7.10
CA ASP A 20 17.01 7.21 -7.13
C ASP A 20 16.42 7.38 -5.71
N PRO A 21 15.96 8.60 -5.36
CA PRO A 21 15.33 8.85 -4.08
C PRO A 21 13.86 8.38 -4.08
N VAL A 22 13.50 7.64 -3.03
CA VAL A 22 12.15 7.10 -2.81
C VAL A 22 11.68 7.49 -1.43
N MET A 23 10.57 8.21 -1.34
CA MET A 23 9.90 8.53 -0.09
C MET A 23 9.12 7.32 0.42
N VAL A 24 9.22 7.07 1.73
CA VAL A 24 8.49 6.01 2.44
C VAL A 24 7.95 6.55 3.76
N GLU A 25 6.87 6.00 4.27
CA GLU A 25 6.29 6.41 5.57
C GLU A 25 7.17 5.92 6.73
N GLU A 26 7.33 6.74 7.79
CA GLU A 26 8.05 6.40 9.01
C GLU A 26 7.19 6.72 10.26
N PRO A 27 6.89 5.71 11.12
CA PRO A 27 7.23 4.30 10.97
C PRO A 27 6.52 3.67 9.78
N GLY A 28 7.07 2.56 9.27
CA GLY A 28 6.49 1.83 8.16
C GLY A 28 6.93 0.38 8.12
N TRP A 29 6.60 -0.34 7.05
CA TRP A 29 6.95 -1.74 6.91
C TRP A 29 8.45 -1.93 6.61
N ALA A 30 9.20 -2.43 7.59
CA ALA A 30 10.66 -2.54 7.53
C ALA A 30 11.19 -3.36 6.34
N VAL A 31 10.40 -4.33 5.84
CA VAL A 31 10.78 -5.13 4.66
C VAL A 31 10.83 -4.27 3.40
N GLU A 32 9.94 -3.28 3.27
CA GLU A 32 9.96 -2.36 2.14
C GLU A 32 11.23 -1.50 2.15
N TYR A 33 11.64 -1.01 3.31
CA TYR A 33 12.87 -0.23 3.44
C TYR A 33 14.10 -1.07 3.05
N ALA A 34 14.17 -2.30 3.59
CA ALA A 34 15.26 -3.23 3.29
C ALA A 34 15.32 -3.59 1.80
N ARG A 35 14.15 -3.79 1.18
CA ARG A 35 14.02 -4.10 -0.25
C ARG A 35 14.53 -2.93 -1.11
N LEU A 36 14.08 -1.72 -0.85
CA LEU A 36 14.52 -0.53 -1.58
C LEU A 36 16.02 -0.29 -1.39
N ALA A 37 16.53 -0.42 -0.16
CA ALA A 37 17.95 -0.29 0.13
C ALA A 37 18.80 -1.36 -0.58
N ALA A 38 18.35 -2.62 -0.60
CA ALA A 38 19.03 -3.71 -1.30
C ALA A 38 19.06 -3.52 -2.83
N MET A 39 18.10 -2.78 -3.38
CA MET A 39 18.09 -2.37 -4.78
C MET A 39 18.95 -1.13 -5.06
N GLY A 40 19.62 -0.57 -4.06
CA GLY A 40 20.46 0.61 -4.18
C GLY A 40 19.69 1.94 -4.19
N MET A 41 18.41 1.96 -3.78
CA MET A 41 17.63 3.19 -3.73
C MET A 41 18.02 4.05 -2.53
N ARG A 42 17.89 5.37 -2.68
CA ARG A 42 18.02 6.32 -1.58
C ARG A 42 16.68 6.46 -0.87
N VAL A 43 16.52 5.76 0.26
CA VAL A 43 15.29 5.79 1.04
C VAL A 43 15.17 7.10 1.81
N LEU A 44 14.06 7.80 1.64
CA LEU A 44 13.72 9.09 2.28
C LEU A 44 12.53 8.88 3.22
N PRO A 45 12.76 8.71 4.54
CA PRO A 45 11.67 8.49 5.49
C PRO A 45 10.88 9.80 5.71
N VAL A 46 9.55 9.69 5.59
CA VAL A 46 8.58 10.76 5.85
C VAL A 46 7.80 10.41 7.10
N PRO A 47 7.82 11.23 8.16
CA PRO A 47 7.05 10.96 9.37
C PRO A 47 5.55 10.79 9.07
N ARG A 48 4.95 9.72 9.62
CA ARG A 48 3.54 9.38 9.43
C ARG A 48 2.75 9.67 10.69
N GLY A 49 1.92 10.70 10.64
CA GLY A 49 0.95 11.06 11.67
C GLY A 49 -0.42 10.37 11.48
N PRO A 50 -1.38 10.59 12.42
CA PRO A 50 -2.71 10.01 12.35
C PRO A 50 -3.48 10.35 11.06
N GLU A 51 -3.36 11.58 10.59
CA GLU A 51 -4.08 12.08 9.41
C GLU A 51 -3.34 11.84 8.09
N GLY A 52 -2.01 11.71 8.14
CA GLY A 52 -1.20 11.58 6.93
C GLY A 52 0.29 11.81 7.16
N PRO A 53 1.08 11.89 6.08
CA PRO A 53 2.50 12.18 6.14
C PRO A 53 2.77 13.63 6.54
N ASP A 54 3.97 13.90 7.07
CA ASP A 54 4.45 15.26 7.30
C ASP A 54 4.72 15.95 5.94
N MET A 55 3.80 16.84 5.56
CA MET A 55 3.84 17.54 4.28
C MET A 55 5.04 18.49 4.16
N ALA A 56 5.54 19.06 5.26
CA ALA A 56 6.71 19.93 5.25
C ALA A 56 7.98 19.14 4.95
N VAL A 57 8.10 17.94 5.51
CA VAL A 57 9.21 17.01 5.21
C VAL A 57 9.13 16.54 3.76
N MET A 58 7.95 16.16 3.27
CA MET A 58 7.77 15.79 1.87
C MET A 58 8.15 16.91 0.91
N GLN A 59 7.67 18.12 1.17
CA GLN A 59 7.99 19.28 0.34
C GLN A 59 9.51 19.53 0.29
N ARG A 60 10.19 19.51 1.43
CA ARG A 60 11.65 19.65 1.49
C ARG A 60 12.36 18.58 0.66
N TYR A 61 11.91 17.31 0.72
CA TYR A 61 12.49 16.26 -0.12
C TYR A 61 12.22 16.49 -1.60
N CYS A 62 11.02 16.94 -1.97
CA CYS A 62 10.70 17.27 -3.36
C CYS A 62 11.59 18.40 -3.91
N GLU A 63 11.86 19.43 -3.10
CA GLU A 63 12.67 20.58 -3.50
C GLU A 63 14.17 20.30 -3.58
N THR A 64 14.68 19.36 -2.75
CA THR A 64 16.13 19.13 -2.61
C THR A 64 16.61 17.82 -3.21
N MET A 65 15.74 16.81 -3.35
CA MET A 65 16.13 15.44 -3.70
C MET A 65 15.47 14.93 -4.99
N ALA A 66 14.39 15.55 -5.45
CA ALA A 66 13.61 15.12 -6.61
C ALA A 66 13.18 13.64 -6.56
N PRO A 67 12.40 13.20 -5.54
CA PRO A 67 12.01 11.82 -5.39
C PRO A 67 11.23 11.31 -6.60
N LYS A 68 11.37 10.01 -6.90
CA LYS A 68 10.69 9.36 -8.04
C LYS A 68 9.40 8.68 -7.64
N LEU A 69 9.35 8.12 -6.42
CA LEU A 69 8.19 7.45 -5.85
C LEU A 69 7.94 7.91 -4.41
N TYR A 70 6.68 7.85 -4.00
CA TYR A 70 6.26 7.82 -2.62
C TYR A 70 5.45 6.55 -2.38
N VAL A 71 5.92 5.65 -1.50
CA VAL A 71 5.23 4.42 -1.13
C VAL A 71 4.44 4.65 0.14
N SER A 72 3.12 4.49 0.06
CA SER A 72 2.18 4.76 1.15
C SER A 72 1.23 3.59 1.39
N VAL A 73 0.99 3.26 2.66
CA VAL A 73 -0.11 2.40 3.10
C VAL A 73 -1.24 3.32 3.56
N SER A 74 -2.16 3.64 2.64
CA SER A 74 -3.18 4.67 2.86
C SER A 74 -4.23 4.29 3.91
N VAL A 75 -4.52 2.99 4.06
CA VAL A 75 -5.58 2.49 4.95
C VAL A 75 -5.05 1.38 5.85
N LEU A 76 -5.39 1.45 7.14
CA LEU A 76 -4.91 0.52 8.17
C LEU A 76 -3.39 0.40 8.16
N HIS A 77 -2.72 1.53 8.17
CA HIS A 77 -1.27 1.64 8.05
C HIS A 77 -0.52 0.73 9.04
N ASN A 78 0.45 0.00 8.55
CA ASN A 78 1.31 -0.83 9.37
C ASN A 78 2.62 -0.08 9.71
N PRO A 79 2.92 0.20 11.01
CA PRO A 79 2.35 -0.45 12.21
C PRO A 79 1.31 0.39 12.98
N THR A 80 0.96 1.60 12.54
CA THR A 80 0.21 2.56 13.36
C THR A 80 -1.30 2.31 13.42
N GLY A 81 -1.86 1.58 12.45
CA GLY A 81 -3.30 1.42 12.28
C GLY A 81 -4.02 2.63 11.69
N TYR A 82 -3.33 3.74 11.45
CA TYR A 82 -3.92 4.96 10.93
C TYR A 82 -4.45 4.82 9.50
N THR A 83 -5.43 5.65 9.17
CA THR A 83 -5.94 5.80 7.81
C THR A 83 -5.67 7.21 7.33
N LEU A 84 -5.20 7.34 6.10
CA LEU A 84 -4.93 8.62 5.47
C LEU A 84 -6.23 9.43 5.34
N SER A 85 -6.22 10.70 5.77
CA SER A 85 -7.38 11.56 5.56
C SER A 85 -7.51 11.95 4.08
N ALA A 86 -8.75 12.25 3.65
CA ALA A 86 -9.00 12.69 2.28
C ALA A 86 -8.26 14.02 1.96
N ALA A 87 -8.12 14.90 2.94
CA ALA A 87 -7.37 16.14 2.81
C ALA A 87 -5.89 15.87 2.55
N SER A 88 -5.25 15.05 3.39
CA SER A 88 -3.84 14.68 3.19
C SER A 88 -3.62 13.91 1.88
N ALA A 89 -4.55 13.03 1.49
CA ALA A 89 -4.48 12.36 0.20
C ALA A 89 -4.47 13.34 -0.97
N HIS A 90 -5.31 14.37 -0.90
CA HIS A 90 -5.37 15.42 -1.93
C HIS A 90 -4.07 16.24 -1.98
N GLU A 91 -3.51 16.63 -0.83
CA GLU A 91 -2.24 17.37 -0.75
C GLU A 91 -1.07 16.54 -1.32
N VAL A 92 -1.00 15.24 -0.98
CA VAL A 92 0.00 14.32 -1.54
C VAL A 92 -0.10 14.26 -3.07
N LEU A 93 -1.32 14.15 -3.61
CA LEU A 93 -1.56 14.10 -5.05
C LEU A 93 -1.19 15.41 -5.75
N GLN A 94 -1.52 16.58 -5.17
CA GLN A 94 -1.08 17.86 -5.70
C GLN A 94 0.44 17.96 -5.75
N MET A 95 1.11 17.48 -4.70
CA MET A 95 2.57 17.46 -4.64
C MET A 95 3.14 16.48 -5.68
N ALA A 96 2.55 15.30 -5.84
CA ALA A 96 2.95 14.33 -6.86
C ALA A 96 2.85 14.89 -8.28
N GLN A 97 1.78 15.63 -8.56
CA GLN A 97 1.59 16.28 -9.85
C GLN A 97 2.59 17.44 -10.06
N ARG A 98 2.81 18.27 -9.03
CA ARG A 98 3.72 19.41 -9.09
C ARG A 98 5.17 19.01 -9.28
N TYR A 99 5.64 17.98 -8.59
CA TYR A 99 7.05 17.56 -8.57
C TYR A 99 7.35 16.33 -9.42
N GLY A 100 6.33 15.72 -10.02
CA GLY A 100 6.50 14.68 -11.03
C GLY A 100 6.81 13.27 -10.50
N PHE A 101 6.59 12.98 -9.21
CA PHE A 101 6.73 11.63 -8.66
C PHE A 101 5.42 10.82 -8.76
N TYR A 102 5.51 9.50 -8.68
CA TYR A 102 4.33 8.62 -8.56
C TYR A 102 4.07 8.24 -7.11
N VAL A 103 2.79 8.13 -6.74
CA VAL A 103 2.35 7.58 -5.46
C VAL A 103 2.05 6.09 -5.64
N VAL A 104 2.74 5.23 -4.90
CA VAL A 104 2.44 3.80 -4.86
C VAL A 104 1.58 3.54 -3.64
N GLU A 105 0.30 3.28 -3.85
CA GLU A 105 -0.65 2.96 -2.80
C GLU A 105 -0.67 1.46 -2.54
N ASP A 106 -0.06 1.03 -1.44
CA ASP A 106 -0.16 -0.36 -0.94
C ASP A 106 -1.43 -0.50 -0.09
N ASP A 107 -2.49 -1.01 -0.70
CA ASP A 107 -3.78 -1.29 -0.04
C ASP A 107 -3.94 -2.79 0.23
N THR A 108 -2.91 -3.39 0.81
CA THR A 108 -2.87 -4.83 1.13
C THR A 108 -3.97 -5.25 2.12
N TYR A 109 -4.59 -4.30 2.81
CA TYR A 109 -5.69 -4.50 3.78
C TYR A 109 -7.07 -4.16 3.22
N CYS A 110 -7.22 -3.86 1.93
CA CYS A 110 -8.47 -3.38 1.31
C CYS A 110 -9.70 -4.23 1.66
N HIS A 111 -9.56 -5.55 1.72
CA HIS A 111 -10.68 -6.47 1.97
C HIS A 111 -11.17 -6.47 3.43
N ILE A 112 -10.35 -6.00 4.37
CA ILE A 112 -10.68 -5.94 5.80
C ILE A 112 -10.85 -4.49 6.30
N ALA A 113 -10.53 -3.52 5.48
CA ALA A 113 -10.70 -2.10 5.76
C ALA A 113 -12.17 -1.67 5.65
N PRO A 114 -12.56 -0.54 6.28
CA PRO A 114 -13.85 0.08 6.05
C PRO A 114 -14.04 0.48 4.58
N ASP A 115 -15.24 0.24 4.03
CA ASP A 115 -15.54 0.51 2.62
C ASP A 115 -15.46 2.01 2.27
N HIS A 116 -15.72 2.89 3.25
CA HIS A 116 -15.68 4.34 3.10
C HIS A 116 -14.30 4.96 3.27
N ALA A 117 -13.28 4.18 3.61
CA ALA A 117 -11.93 4.72 3.76
C ALA A 117 -11.40 5.28 2.43
N PRO A 118 -10.82 6.49 2.41
CA PRO A 118 -10.34 7.10 1.17
C PRO A 118 -9.17 6.31 0.59
N ARG A 119 -9.15 6.20 -0.76
CA ARG A 119 -8.01 5.63 -1.51
C ARG A 119 -7.44 6.71 -2.40
N VAL A 120 -6.12 6.85 -2.36
CA VAL A 120 -5.38 7.82 -3.18
C VAL A 120 -5.65 7.58 -4.66
N THR A 121 -5.60 6.33 -5.09
CA THR A 121 -5.80 5.95 -6.49
C THR A 121 -7.23 6.18 -6.99
N VAL A 122 -8.22 6.11 -6.12
CA VAL A 122 -9.62 6.46 -6.47
C VAL A 122 -9.74 7.97 -6.69
N LEU A 123 -9.13 8.79 -5.83
CA LEU A 123 -9.14 10.25 -5.95
C LEU A 123 -8.38 10.72 -7.20
N ASP A 124 -7.25 10.09 -7.49
CA ASP A 124 -6.36 10.41 -8.61
C ASP A 124 -6.80 9.82 -9.95
N ARG A 125 -7.66 8.80 -9.93
CA ARG A 125 -8.05 8.03 -11.13
C ARG A 125 -6.86 7.46 -11.89
N LEU A 126 -5.85 7.01 -11.17
CA LEU A 126 -4.61 6.43 -11.72
C LEU A 126 -3.86 7.36 -12.68
N GLN A 127 -3.84 8.67 -12.44
CA GLN A 127 -3.05 9.61 -13.25
C GLN A 127 -1.59 9.68 -12.79
N ARG A 128 -1.37 9.76 -11.46
CA ARG A 128 -0.05 9.81 -10.82
C ARG A 128 0.08 8.79 -9.68
N SER A 129 -0.84 7.85 -9.61
CA SER A 129 -0.86 6.82 -8.60
C SER A 129 -0.87 5.41 -9.20
N ILE A 130 -0.27 4.48 -8.48
CA ILE A 130 -0.20 3.06 -8.81
C ILE A 130 -0.78 2.31 -7.61
N TYR A 131 -1.84 1.54 -7.86
CA TYR A 131 -2.49 0.73 -6.83
C TYR A 131 -1.86 -0.65 -6.74
N VAL A 132 -1.55 -1.08 -5.53
CA VAL A 132 -1.01 -2.41 -5.26
C VAL A 132 -1.85 -3.07 -4.17
N SER A 133 -2.28 -4.30 -4.40
CA SER A 133 -2.98 -5.09 -3.40
C SER A 133 -2.79 -6.59 -3.60
N GLY A 134 -3.41 -7.38 -2.72
CA GLY A 134 -3.34 -8.84 -2.78
C GLY A 134 -4.29 -9.51 -1.80
N PHE A 135 -4.34 -10.83 -1.88
CA PHE A 135 -5.30 -11.64 -1.14
C PHE A 135 -4.71 -12.32 0.10
N ALA A 136 -3.43 -12.09 0.39
CA ALA A 136 -2.71 -12.78 1.48
C ALA A 136 -3.28 -12.47 2.88
N LYS A 137 -3.92 -11.31 3.07
CA LYS A 137 -4.48 -10.88 4.37
C LYS A 137 -5.94 -11.28 4.57
N VAL A 138 -6.63 -11.67 3.51
CA VAL A 138 -8.05 -12.06 3.55
C VAL A 138 -8.27 -13.55 3.24
N LEU A 139 -7.35 -14.17 2.50
CA LEU A 139 -7.37 -15.59 2.17
C LEU A 139 -6.12 -16.30 2.71
N VAL A 140 -5.58 -17.21 1.92
CA VAL A 140 -4.41 -18.03 2.27
C VAL A 140 -3.14 -17.33 1.80
N PRO A 141 -2.23 -16.94 2.71
CA PRO A 141 -0.98 -16.25 2.35
C PRO A 141 -0.13 -17.02 1.31
N ASN A 142 -0.14 -18.35 1.37
CA ASN A 142 0.66 -19.19 0.49
C ASN A 142 0.13 -19.28 -0.96
N TRP A 143 -1.07 -18.81 -1.24
CA TRP A 143 -1.56 -18.72 -2.62
C TRP A 143 -0.80 -17.67 -3.45
N ARG A 144 -0.16 -16.75 -2.78
CA ARG A 144 0.70 -15.73 -3.41
C ARG A 144 0.02 -15.03 -4.58
N LEU A 145 -1.22 -14.58 -4.41
CA LEU A 145 -1.95 -13.82 -5.41
C LEU A 145 -2.05 -12.35 -5.03
N GLY A 146 -1.79 -11.50 -5.99
CA GLY A 146 -1.91 -10.06 -5.89
C GLY A 146 -2.08 -9.41 -7.25
N TYR A 147 -2.30 -8.12 -7.26
CA TYR A 147 -2.49 -7.36 -8.48
C TYR A 147 -2.00 -5.93 -8.29
N LEU A 148 -1.77 -5.26 -9.39
CA LEU A 148 -1.52 -3.83 -9.47
C LEU A 148 -2.38 -3.22 -10.57
N ALA A 149 -2.74 -1.95 -10.38
CA ALA A 149 -3.33 -1.11 -11.41
C ALA A 149 -2.48 0.15 -11.52
N ALA A 150 -2.24 0.59 -12.74
CA ALA A 150 -1.33 1.69 -13.02
C ALA A 150 -1.85 2.56 -14.17
N PRO A 151 -1.32 3.78 -14.35
CA PRO A 151 -1.55 4.58 -15.53
C PRO A 151 -1.30 3.79 -16.82
N PRO A 152 -2.13 3.95 -17.87
CA PRO A 152 -2.01 3.16 -19.11
C PRO A 152 -0.62 3.20 -19.72
N GLU A 153 0.07 4.33 -19.67
CA GLU A 153 1.42 4.53 -20.21
C GLU A 153 2.50 3.71 -19.48
N LEU A 154 2.24 3.23 -18.28
CA LEU A 154 3.18 2.40 -17.51
C LEU A 154 2.95 0.90 -17.69
N VAL A 155 1.76 0.50 -18.17
CA VAL A 155 1.33 -0.91 -18.17
C VAL A 155 2.27 -1.81 -18.94
N GLU A 156 2.68 -1.43 -20.14
CA GLU A 156 3.59 -2.21 -20.99
C GLU A 156 4.94 -2.44 -20.27
N ARG A 157 5.53 -1.40 -19.73
CA ARG A 157 6.80 -1.47 -18.99
C ARG A 157 6.71 -2.34 -17.73
N LEU A 158 5.58 -2.28 -17.02
CA LEU A 158 5.33 -3.11 -15.84
C LEU A 158 5.13 -4.58 -16.22
N LEU A 159 4.45 -4.85 -17.35
CA LEU A 159 4.29 -6.21 -17.89
C LEU A 159 5.62 -6.82 -18.31
N ASP A 160 6.45 -6.10 -19.02
CA ASP A 160 7.79 -6.56 -19.40
C ASP A 160 8.63 -6.88 -18.17
N THR A 161 8.64 -6.02 -17.17
CA THR A 161 9.34 -6.25 -15.91
C THR A 161 8.81 -7.51 -15.19
N LYS A 162 7.48 -7.72 -15.20
CA LYS A 162 6.86 -8.92 -14.62
C LYS A 162 7.30 -10.18 -15.38
N LEU A 163 7.26 -10.15 -16.73
CA LEU A 163 7.64 -11.29 -17.56
C LEU A 163 9.10 -11.70 -17.35
N LEU A 164 10.00 -10.73 -17.25
CA LEU A 164 11.42 -10.99 -16.99
C LEU A 164 11.70 -11.51 -15.57
N SER A 165 10.81 -11.24 -14.61
CA SER A 165 11.01 -11.67 -13.21
C SER A 165 10.38 -13.02 -12.88
N THR A 166 9.21 -13.36 -13.43
CA THR A 166 8.42 -14.54 -13.00
C THR A 166 7.58 -15.19 -14.08
N LEU A 167 7.57 -14.70 -15.32
CA LEU A 167 6.70 -15.15 -16.40
C LEU A 167 5.20 -15.07 -16.03
N SER A 168 4.66 -16.04 -15.30
CA SER A 168 3.24 -16.14 -14.94
C SER A 168 3.01 -16.43 -13.46
N THR A 169 1.82 -16.13 -12.99
CA THR A 169 1.31 -16.58 -11.70
C THR A 169 0.77 -18.02 -11.81
N PRO A 170 0.72 -18.79 -10.70
CA PRO A 170 0.22 -20.17 -10.73
C PRO A 170 -1.26 -20.23 -11.11
N THR A 171 -1.57 -20.73 -12.31
CA THR A 171 -2.94 -20.84 -12.85
C THR A 171 -3.94 -21.54 -11.92
N PRO A 172 -3.59 -22.66 -11.23
CA PRO A 172 -4.55 -23.28 -10.31
C PRO A 172 -5.02 -22.35 -9.18
N MET A 173 -4.13 -21.48 -8.68
CA MET A 173 -4.47 -20.52 -7.62
C MET A 173 -5.34 -19.40 -8.17
N GLU A 174 -5.07 -18.92 -9.37
CA GLU A 174 -5.91 -17.93 -10.04
C GLU A 174 -7.33 -18.46 -10.28
N GLN A 175 -7.46 -19.69 -10.77
CA GLN A 175 -8.75 -20.34 -10.96
C GLN A 175 -9.51 -20.55 -9.65
N ALA A 176 -8.83 -20.98 -8.58
CA ALA A 176 -9.44 -21.12 -7.27
C ALA A 176 -9.94 -19.76 -6.73
N LEU A 177 -9.16 -18.69 -6.90
CA LEU A 177 -9.58 -17.35 -6.53
C LEU A 177 -10.79 -16.89 -7.36
N ALA A 178 -10.77 -17.10 -8.67
CA ALA A 178 -11.89 -16.74 -9.55
C ALA A 178 -13.20 -17.42 -9.09
N LEU A 179 -13.16 -18.73 -8.81
CA LEU A 179 -14.32 -19.46 -8.26
C LEU A 179 -14.79 -18.88 -6.91
N CYS A 180 -13.86 -18.56 -6.00
CA CYS A 180 -14.21 -17.93 -4.72
C CYS A 180 -14.91 -16.56 -4.91
N MET A 181 -14.49 -15.79 -5.91
CA MET A 181 -15.09 -14.49 -6.23
C MET A 181 -16.47 -14.65 -6.88
N GLU A 182 -16.59 -15.48 -7.91
CA GLU A 182 -17.83 -15.76 -8.64
C GLU A 182 -18.94 -16.29 -7.73
N GLN A 183 -18.58 -17.18 -6.79
CA GLN A 183 -19.51 -17.72 -5.80
C GLN A 183 -19.76 -16.80 -4.60
N GLY A 184 -19.16 -15.61 -4.57
CA GLY A 184 -19.30 -14.64 -3.49
C GLY A 184 -18.68 -15.09 -2.16
N GLN A 185 -17.85 -16.14 -2.18
CA GLN A 185 -17.22 -16.69 -0.96
C GLN A 185 -16.23 -15.70 -0.36
N LEU A 186 -15.42 -15.04 -1.20
CA LEU A 186 -14.48 -14.01 -0.76
C LEU A 186 -15.18 -12.88 0.00
N ARG A 187 -16.26 -12.35 -0.55
CA ARG A 187 -17.04 -11.27 0.09
C ARG A 187 -17.59 -11.69 1.45
N ARG A 188 -18.25 -12.84 1.51
CA ARG A 188 -18.82 -13.37 2.78
C ARG A 188 -17.74 -13.66 3.82
N HIS A 189 -16.58 -14.12 3.37
CA HIS A 189 -15.45 -14.37 4.27
C HIS A 189 -14.87 -13.05 4.81
N ALA A 190 -14.62 -12.07 3.94
CA ALA A 190 -14.11 -10.75 4.32
C ALA A 190 -15.03 -10.05 5.32
N GLU A 191 -16.35 -10.15 5.13
CA GLU A 191 -17.33 -9.57 6.05
C GLU A 191 -17.29 -10.22 7.44
N ARG A 192 -17.25 -11.56 7.51
CA ARG A 192 -17.09 -12.28 8.79
C ARG A 192 -15.77 -11.92 9.46
N LEU A 193 -14.69 -11.80 8.69
CA LEU A 193 -13.38 -11.42 9.22
C LEU A 193 -13.40 -9.99 9.79
N ARG A 194 -14.01 -9.04 9.10
CA ARG A 194 -14.19 -7.67 9.60
C ARG A 194 -14.94 -7.64 10.93
N GLN A 195 -16.02 -8.40 11.06
CA GLN A 195 -16.78 -8.50 12.32
C GLN A 195 -15.93 -9.08 13.47
N HIS A 196 -15.18 -10.15 13.21
CA HIS A 196 -14.28 -10.74 14.21
C HIS A 196 -13.17 -9.77 14.62
N LEU A 197 -12.57 -9.06 13.65
CA LEU A 197 -11.53 -8.06 13.92
C LEU A 197 -12.08 -6.88 14.73
N ALA A 198 -13.28 -6.40 14.45
CA ALA A 198 -13.93 -5.34 15.22
C ALA A 198 -14.15 -5.75 16.67
N GLN A 199 -14.64 -6.96 16.92
CA GLN A 199 -14.81 -7.50 18.28
C GLN A 199 -13.47 -7.68 19.00
N ALA A 200 -12.45 -8.18 18.30
CA ALA A 200 -11.11 -8.34 18.86
C ALA A 200 -10.49 -6.98 19.21
N ARG A 201 -10.64 -5.98 18.32
CA ARG A 201 -10.19 -4.60 18.58
C ARG A 201 -10.84 -4.03 19.83
N THR A 202 -12.16 -4.08 19.95
CA THR A 202 -12.87 -3.57 21.14
C THR A 202 -12.32 -4.19 22.43
N ARG A 203 -12.12 -5.51 22.45
CA ARG A 203 -11.55 -6.21 23.63
C ARG A 203 -10.11 -5.80 23.89
N SER A 204 -9.28 -5.71 22.86
CA SER A 204 -7.86 -5.35 23.00
C SER A 204 -7.69 -3.92 23.50
N VAL A 205 -8.50 -2.99 22.99
CA VAL A 205 -8.51 -1.58 23.43
C VAL A 205 -8.90 -1.49 24.90
N ALA A 206 -9.98 -2.16 25.30
CA ALA A 206 -10.42 -2.17 26.70
C ALA A 206 -9.35 -2.74 27.66
N LEU A 207 -8.67 -3.83 27.27
CA LEU A 207 -7.59 -4.42 28.05
C LEU A 207 -6.38 -3.47 28.15
N ALA A 208 -6.00 -2.84 27.05
CA ALA A 208 -4.89 -1.89 27.03
C ALA A 208 -5.17 -0.66 27.90
N GLN A 209 -6.40 -0.10 27.82
CA GLN A 209 -6.84 1.00 28.69
C GLN A 209 -6.86 0.61 30.17
N ALA A 210 -7.35 -0.57 30.49
CA ALA A 210 -7.33 -1.09 31.86
C ALA A 210 -5.91 -1.28 32.40
N ALA A 211 -4.94 -1.58 31.50
CA ALA A 211 -3.51 -1.66 31.82
C ALA A 211 -2.80 -0.29 31.85
N GLY A 212 -3.52 0.83 31.69
CA GLY A 212 -2.96 2.18 31.72
C GLY A 212 -2.33 2.65 30.42
N CYS A 213 -2.49 1.92 29.30
CA CYS A 213 -2.03 2.36 28.00
C CYS A 213 -2.80 3.59 27.51
N ARG A 214 -2.09 4.52 26.88
CA ARG A 214 -2.67 5.69 26.21
C ARG A 214 -2.50 5.55 24.71
N PHE A 215 -3.52 5.90 23.96
CA PHE A 215 -3.47 5.94 22.51
C PHE A 215 -3.19 7.36 22.01
N VAL A 216 -2.35 7.50 20.99
CA VAL A 216 -1.99 8.80 20.38
C VAL A 216 -3.15 9.32 19.51
N ALA A 217 -3.93 8.41 18.94
CA ALA A 217 -5.13 8.70 18.18
C ALA A 217 -6.21 7.68 18.56
N GLU A 218 -7.42 7.85 18.04
CA GLU A 218 -8.47 6.84 18.22
C GLU A 218 -8.01 5.48 17.67
N PRO A 219 -7.94 4.45 18.53
CA PRO A 219 -7.40 3.16 18.16
C PRO A 219 -8.34 2.35 17.26
#